data_ed9ea7d966cc6408f5ced7c3840c7a7d
#
_entry.id   ed9ea7d966cc6408f5ced7c3840c7a7d
#
_cell.length_a   1.000
_cell.length_b   1.000
_cell.length_c   1.000
_cell.angle_alpha   90.00
_cell.angle_beta   90.00
_cell.angle_gamma   90.00
#
_symmetry.space_group_name_H-M   'P 1'
#
loop_
_entity.id
_entity.type
_entity.pdbx_description
1 polymer ?
#
loop_
_entity_poly.entity_id
_entity_poly.type
_entity_poly.pdbx_seq_one_letter_code
_entity_poly.pdbx_strand_id
1 'polypeptide(L)'
;MFTLDRVVPWGRSFDEYRSMFGLTETDLRRTIVGCGDGPANFNAEATRRGMSVVSCDPIYRYGAEQLRDRIAATSQEILDQTQQNAGEFVWEVFRSVEELGQVRMAAMNNFLADYPSGRRDRRYVDAELPSLPFDDLSFDLALSSHFLFLYTTQLGDSFHLDSIREMCRVAREVRIFPLLSLGSEPSPLVEPITTHFRREGFEVLIEEVPYEFQRGGNKMMRIRKGTRTSGTLGTLE
;
A
#
# COMPACT_ATOMS: atom_id res chain seq x y z
N MET A 1 -18.15 6.33 13.23
CA MET A 1 -17.45 6.04 11.95
C MET A 1 -16.11 6.72 11.96
N PHE A 2 -15.03 5.97 11.71
CA PHE A 2 -13.67 6.49 11.59
C PHE A 2 -13.54 7.34 10.32
N THR A 3 -13.09 8.58 10.43
CA THR A 3 -12.97 9.53 9.31
C THR A 3 -11.67 10.29 9.36
N LEU A 4 -11.12 10.63 8.20
CA LEU A 4 -9.96 11.50 8.04
C LEU A 4 -10.22 12.44 6.85
N ASP A 5 -9.97 13.73 7.05
CA ASP A 5 -10.18 14.74 6.01
C ASP A 5 -9.06 14.71 4.94
N ARG A 6 -7.93 14.09 5.26
CA ARG A 6 -6.74 14.03 4.41
C ARG A 6 -5.95 12.75 4.66
N VAL A 7 -5.07 12.41 3.73
CA VAL A 7 -4.09 11.36 3.92
C VAL A 7 -3.14 11.73 5.08
N VAL A 8 -2.95 10.81 6.03
CA VAL A 8 -2.15 11.03 7.23
C VAL A 8 -0.95 10.06 7.28
N PRO A 9 0.21 10.51 7.84
CA PRO A 9 1.38 9.65 7.99
C PRO A 9 1.17 8.65 9.13
N TRP A 10 0.75 7.43 8.80
CA TRP A 10 0.49 6.34 9.75
C TRP A 10 1.13 5.05 9.27
N GLY A 11 2.42 4.88 9.58
CA GLY A 11 3.27 3.80 9.06
C GLY A 11 2.95 2.43 9.64
N ARG A 12 3.20 1.41 8.82
CA ARG A 12 2.99 -0.01 9.19
C ARG A 12 4.31 -0.76 9.23
N SER A 13 4.31 -1.86 9.95
CA SER A 13 5.46 -2.72 10.12
C SER A 13 5.72 -3.59 8.89
N PHE A 14 6.91 -4.17 8.81
CA PHE A 14 7.30 -5.15 7.80
C PHE A 14 6.39 -6.40 7.83
N ASP A 15 6.11 -6.91 9.03
CA ASP A 15 5.29 -8.12 9.19
C ASP A 15 3.84 -7.88 8.78
N GLU A 16 3.32 -6.67 9.00
CA GLU A 16 2.01 -6.29 8.48
C GLU A 16 2.01 -6.28 6.94
N TYR A 17 3.04 -5.70 6.28
CA TYR A 17 3.16 -5.75 4.81
C TYR A 17 3.18 -7.18 4.29
N ARG A 18 3.94 -8.08 4.94
CA ARG A 18 3.95 -9.49 4.56
C ARG A 18 2.54 -10.10 4.61
N SER A 19 1.81 -9.82 5.67
CA SER A 19 0.45 -10.37 5.88
C SER A 19 -0.59 -9.72 4.97
N MET A 20 -0.59 -8.39 4.85
CA MET A 20 -1.53 -7.62 4.02
C MET A 20 -1.44 -7.96 2.53
N PHE A 21 -0.23 -8.23 2.05
CA PHE A 21 0.00 -8.53 0.63
C PHE A 21 0.27 -10.00 0.35
N GLY A 22 0.17 -10.88 1.36
CA GLY A 22 0.47 -12.30 1.20
C GLY A 22 1.86 -12.55 0.63
N LEU A 23 2.88 -11.77 1.06
CA LEU A 23 4.23 -11.85 0.49
C LEU A 23 4.90 -13.15 0.88
N THR A 24 5.24 -13.94 -0.14
CA THR A 24 6.01 -15.17 -0.01
C THR A 24 7.52 -14.90 0.02
N GLU A 25 8.32 -15.88 0.42
CA GLU A 25 9.79 -15.79 0.32
C GLU A 25 10.27 -15.56 -1.12
N THR A 26 9.49 -15.99 -2.12
CA THR A 26 9.78 -15.69 -3.53
C THR A 26 9.49 -14.22 -3.86
N ASP A 27 8.38 -13.65 -3.37
CA ASP A 27 8.06 -12.24 -3.57
C ASP A 27 9.11 -11.33 -2.91
N LEU A 28 9.63 -11.73 -1.74
CA LEU A 28 10.65 -10.96 -1.02
C LEU A 28 12.03 -10.95 -1.69
N ARG A 29 12.26 -11.75 -2.73
CA ARG A 29 13.46 -11.70 -3.59
C ARG A 29 13.30 -10.86 -4.85
N ARG A 30 12.11 -10.32 -5.08
CA ARG A 30 11.76 -9.47 -6.22
C ARG A 30 12.18 -8.02 -5.96
N THR A 31 12.28 -7.23 -7.02
CA THR A 31 12.39 -5.78 -6.93
C THR A 31 11.01 -5.19 -6.63
N ILE A 32 10.89 -4.43 -5.55
CA ILE A 32 9.60 -3.94 -5.05
C ILE A 32 9.57 -2.41 -5.05
N VAL A 33 8.47 -1.82 -5.49
CA VAL A 33 8.16 -0.40 -5.27
C VAL A 33 6.91 -0.27 -4.39
N GLY A 34 7.01 0.51 -3.32
CA GLY A 34 5.89 0.92 -2.48
C GLY A 34 5.37 2.29 -2.91
N CYS A 35 4.07 2.41 -3.13
CA CYS A 35 3.41 3.63 -3.61
C CYS A 35 2.45 4.17 -2.56
N GLY A 36 2.73 5.39 -2.05
CA GLY A 36 2.02 5.94 -0.91
C GLY A 36 2.38 5.23 0.39
N ASP A 37 3.67 4.89 0.56
CA ASP A 37 4.15 4.10 1.71
C ASP A 37 4.17 4.89 3.02
N GLY A 38 4.25 6.22 2.95
CA GLY A 38 4.35 7.04 4.14
C GLY A 38 5.54 6.65 5.03
N PRO A 39 5.41 6.78 6.37
CA PRO A 39 6.47 6.44 7.30
C PRO A 39 6.47 4.94 7.69
N ALA A 40 6.18 4.03 6.76
CA ALA A 40 6.25 2.59 7.00
C ALA A 40 7.69 2.10 7.15
N ASN A 41 7.92 1.11 8.01
CA ASN A 41 9.26 0.54 8.16
C ASN A 41 9.56 -0.59 7.17
N PHE A 42 8.64 -0.88 6.25
CA PHE A 42 8.80 -1.99 5.30
C PHE A 42 10.12 -1.89 4.52
N ASN A 43 10.42 -0.72 3.94
CA ASN A 43 11.68 -0.48 3.21
C ASN A 43 12.91 -0.67 4.10
N ALA A 44 12.93 -0.04 5.27
CA ALA A 44 14.04 -0.13 6.23
C ALA A 44 14.35 -1.57 6.61
N GLU A 45 13.33 -2.32 7.00
CA GLU A 45 13.47 -3.71 7.43
C GLU A 45 13.83 -4.64 6.26
N ALA A 46 13.18 -4.47 5.10
CA ALA A 46 13.48 -5.21 3.88
C ALA A 46 14.95 -5.03 3.48
N THR A 47 15.45 -3.78 3.49
CA THR A 47 16.85 -3.48 3.17
C THR A 47 17.82 -4.16 4.15
N ARG A 48 17.54 -4.15 5.45
CA ARG A 48 18.35 -4.86 6.44
C ARG A 48 18.41 -6.38 6.21
N ARG A 49 17.37 -6.93 5.59
CA ARG A 49 17.27 -8.35 5.20
C ARG A 49 17.84 -8.62 3.80
N GLY A 50 18.46 -7.63 3.15
CA GLY A 50 19.07 -7.77 1.82
C GLY A 50 18.09 -7.77 0.66
N MET A 51 16.87 -7.26 0.86
CA MET A 51 15.86 -7.13 -0.18
C MET A 51 16.00 -5.81 -0.93
N SER A 52 15.43 -5.73 -2.14
CA SER A 52 15.43 -4.54 -2.99
C SER A 52 14.06 -3.85 -2.95
N VAL A 53 13.97 -2.76 -2.21
CA VAL A 53 12.72 -1.97 -2.07
C VAL A 53 13.00 -0.49 -2.29
N VAL A 54 12.14 0.15 -3.09
CA VAL A 54 12.04 1.61 -3.23
C VAL A 54 10.66 2.03 -2.75
N SER A 55 10.58 3.08 -1.94
CA SER A 55 9.32 3.66 -1.48
C SER A 55 9.11 5.05 -2.08
N CYS A 56 7.92 5.31 -2.61
CA CYS A 56 7.48 6.59 -3.15
C CYS A 56 6.37 7.17 -2.28
N ASP A 57 6.54 8.42 -1.87
CA ASP A 57 5.52 9.18 -1.15
C ASP A 57 5.88 10.67 -1.20
N PRO A 58 4.90 11.59 -1.39
CA PRO A 58 5.16 13.03 -1.37
C PRO A 58 5.68 13.57 -0.03
N ILE A 59 5.52 12.82 1.08
CA ILE A 59 6.09 13.24 2.36
C ILE A 59 7.62 13.19 2.36
N TYR A 60 8.25 12.46 1.45
CA TYR A 60 9.72 12.34 1.38
C TYR A 60 10.42 13.60 0.87
N ARG A 61 9.67 14.65 0.51
CA ARG A 61 10.22 16.02 0.32
C ARG A 61 10.70 16.66 1.62
N TYR A 62 10.19 16.19 2.76
CA TYR A 62 10.51 16.73 4.07
C TYR A 62 11.75 16.07 4.69
N GLY A 63 12.45 16.80 5.56
CA GLY A 63 13.52 16.25 6.37
C GLY A 63 13.01 15.37 7.52
N ALA A 64 13.90 14.57 8.11
CA ALA A 64 13.53 13.62 9.18
C ALA A 64 12.88 14.30 10.40
N GLU A 65 13.31 15.49 10.79
CA GLU A 65 12.71 16.25 11.90
C GLU A 65 11.29 16.69 11.58
N GLN A 66 11.07 17.24 10.38
CA GLN A 66 9.73 17.63 9.94
C GLN A 66 8.77 16.45 9.83
N LEU A 67 9.28 15.27 9.43
CA LEU A 67 8.49 14.03 9.41
C LEU A 67 8.14 13.58 10.84
N ARG A 68 9.09 13.68 11.78
CA ARG A 68 8.83 13.38 13.19
C ARG A 68 7.73 14.25 13.77
N ASP A 69 7.80 15.55 13.51
CA ASP A 69 6.79 16.51 14.01
C ASP A 69 5.40 16.21 13.41
N ARG A 70 5.33 15.88 12.12
CA ARG A 70 4.07 15.51 11.45
C ARG A 70 3.48 14.21 12.00
N ILE A 71 4.30 13.20 12.27
CA ILE A 71 3.90 11.94 12.90
C ILE A 71 3.34 12.23 14.31
N ALA A 72 4.07 13.01 15.11
CA ALA A 72 3.65 13.36 16.47
C ALA A 72 2.32 14.14 16.47
N ALA A 73 2.14 15.07 15.54
CA ALA A 73 0.94 15.90 15.44
C ALA A 73 -0.34 15.11 15.07
N THR A 74 -0.21 13.96 14.38
CA THR A 74 -1.37 13.19 13.91
C THR A 74 -1.63 11.92 14.72
N SER A 75 -0.63 11.39 15.43
CA SER A 75 -0.73 10.08 16.10
C SER A 75 -1.82 10.04 17.18
N GLN A 76 -1.94 11.07 18.00
CA GLN A 76 -2.93 11.10 19.08
C GLN A 76 -4.36 11.15 18.52
N GLU A 77 -4.62 11.98 17.52
CA GLU A 77 -5.91 12.06 16.84
C GLU A 77 -6.36 10.71 16.28
N ILE A 78 -5.44 10.00 15.60
CA ILE A 78 -5.74 8.67 15.03
C ILE A 78 -6.06 7.66 16.13
N LEU A 79 -5.32 7.65 17.23
CA LEU A 79 -5.58 6.75 18.35
C LEU A 79 -6.90 7.06 19.05
N ASP A 80 -7.22 8.34 19.26
CA ASP A 80 -8.49 8.77 19.86
C ASP A 80 -9.67 8.37 18.99
N GLN A 81 -9.59 8.58 17.66
CA GLN A 81 -10.61 8.13 16.72
C GLN A 81 -10.73 6.61 16.67
N THR A 82 -9.61 5.89 16.73
CA THR A 82 -9.63 4.42 16.78
C THR A 82 -10.33 3.93 18.04
N GLN A 83 -10.06 4.55 19.19
CA GLN A 83 -10.73 4.21 20.45
C GLN A 83 -12.24 4.49 20.40
N GLN A 84 -12.64 5.63 19.85
CA GLN A 84 -14.05 6.02 19.71
C GLN A 84 -14.82 5.09 18.76
N ASN A 85 -14.14 4.50 17.79
CA ASN A 85 -14.71 3.63 16.76
C ASN A 85 -14.22 2.18 16.89
N ALA A 86 -13.87 1.72 18.09
CA ALA A 86 -13.25 0.41 18.34
C ALA A 86 -14.02 -0.78 17.77
N GLY A 87 -15.34 -0.65 17.58
CA GLY A 87 -16.19 -1.68 16.96
C GLY A 87 -15.96 -1.87 15.43
N GLU A 88 -15.32 -0.90 14.76
CA GLU A 88 -14.95 -1.01 13.34
C GLU A 88 -13.69 -1.87 13.13
N PHE A 89 -13.00 -2.28 14.19
CA PHE A 89 -11.75 -3.01 14.13
C PHE A 89 -11.86 -4.42 14.71
N VAL A 90 -10.94 -5.29 14.28
CA VAL A 90 -10.75 -6.65 14.78
C VAL A 90 -9.50 -6.65 15.66
N TRP A 91 -9.68 -6.96 16.94
CA TRP A 91 -8.64 -6.88 17.98
C TRP A 91 -7.95 -8.24 18.19
N GLU A 92 -7.56 -8.89 17.10
CA GLU A 92 -6.80 -10.15 17.12
C GLU A 92 -5.31 -9.92 16.87
N VAL A 93 -4.98 -9.03 15.91
CA VAL A 93 -3.60 -8.62 15.61
C VAL A 93 -3.05 -7.70 16.68
N PHE A 94 -3.87 -6.80 17.19
CA PHE A 94 -3.58 -5.89 18.29
C PHE A 94 -4.61 -6.11 19.40
N ARG A 95 -4.17 -6.20 20.66
CA ARG A 95 -5.05 -6.47 21.80
C ARG A 95 -5.74 -5.22 22.34
N SER A 96 -5.21 -4.04 22.00
CA SER A 96 -5.75 -2.75 22.45
C SER A 96 -5.28 -1.60 21.53
N VAL A 97 -5.93 -0.44 21.65
CA VAL A 97 -5.50 0.80 21.00
C VAL A 97 -4.10 1.22 21.46
N GLU A 98 -3.77 0.97 22.73
CA GLU A 98 -2.44 1.26 23.27
C GLU A 98 -1.36 0.40 22.57
N GLU A 99 -1.58 -0.92 22.45
CA GLU A 99 -0.67 -1.83 21.75
C GLU A 99 -0.53 -1.44 20.26
N LEU A 100 -1.65 -1.11 19.61
CA LEU A 100 -1.63 -0.56 18.24
C LEU A 100 -0.72 0.68 18.17
N GLY A 101 -0.90 1.63 19.07
CA GLY A 101 -0.08 2.84 19.14
C GLY A 101 1.41 2.54 19.30
N GLN A 102 1.75 1.63 20.22
CA GLN A 102 3.13 1.21 20.44
C GLN A 102 3.76 0.58 19.18
N VAL A 103 3.06 -0.33 18.53
CA VAL A 103 3.55 -0.99 17.30
C VAL A 103 3.71 0.03 16.16
N ARG A 104 2.75 0.94 15.97
CA ARG A 104 2.83 1.99 14.94
C ARG A 104 3.99 2.94 15.20
N MET A 105 4.14 3.42 16.42
CA MET A 105 5.25 4.32 16.78
C MET A 105 6.60 3.63 16.64
N ALA A 106 6.71 2.34 17.01
CA ALA A 106 7.94 1.57 16.79
C ALA A 106 8.28 1.47 15.29
N ALA A 107 7.32 1.18 14.43
CA ALA A 107 7.51 1.13 12.99
C ALA A 107 7.97 2.49 12.43
N MET A 108 7.30 3.58 12.80
CA MET A 108 7.63 4.92 12.33
C MET A 108 8.98 5.42 12.87
N ASN A 109 9.37 5.06 14.10
CA ASN A 109 10.68 5.36 14.64
C ASN A 109 11.79 4.60 13.89
N ASN A 110 11.57 3.34 13.52
CA ASN A 110 12.50 2.57 12.70
C ASN A 110 12.66 3.18 11.31
N PHE A 111 11.55 3.62 10.69
CA PHE A 111 11.60 4.39 9.44
C PHE A 111 12.43 5.66 9.61
N LEU A 112 12.16 6.50 10.62
CA LEU A 112 12.87 7.76 10.86
C LEU A 112 14.38 7.55 11.08
N ALA A 113 14.76 6.45 11.71
CA ALA A 113 16.18 6.11 11.93
C ALA A 113 16.90 5.75 10.62
N ASP A 114 16.23 5.05 9.70
CA ASP A 114 16.77 4.65 8.39
C ASP A 114 16.67 5.77 7.33
N TYR A 115 15.68 6.65 7.45
CA TYR A 115 15.29 7.60 6.43
C TYR A 115 16.45 8.48 5.89
N PRO A 116 17.35 9.05 6.71
CA PRO A 116 18.44 9.87 6.19
C PRO A 116 19.43 9.11 5.29
N SER A 117 19.73 7.84 5.61
CA SER A 117 20.55 6.98 4.76
C SER A 117 19.80 6.51 3.54
N GLY A 118 18.55 6.05 3.71
CA GLY A 118 17.72 5.58 2.62
C GLY A 118 17.43 6.64 1.55
N ARG A 119 17.32 7.92 1.95
CA ARG A 119 17.26 9.02 0.97
C ARG A 119 18.54 9.17 0.15
N ARG A 120 19.71 9.11 0.79
CA ARG A 120 20.99 9.15 0.06
C ARG A 120 21.14 7.99 -0.90
N ASP A 121 20.64 6.81 -0.50
CA ASP A 121 20.67 5.59 -1.30
C ASP A 121 19.52 5.53 -2.33
N ARG A 122 18.68 6.57 -2.44
CA ARG A 122 17.52 6.68 -3.33
C ARG A 122 16.46 5.59 -3.09
N ARG A 123 16.35 5.10 -1.84
CA ARG A 123 15.31 4.15 -1.44
C ARG A 123 14.00 4.83 -1.04
N TYR A 124 14.04 6.10 -0.67
CA TYR A 124 12.88 6.95 -0.41
C TYR A 124 12.87 8.09 -1.44
N VAL A 125 11.88 8.06 -2.32
CA VAL A 125 11.75 8.98 -3.47
C VAL A 125 10.55 9.90 -3.26
N ASP A 126 10.78 11.23 -3.29
CA ASP A 126 9.70 12.23 -3.33
C ASP A 126 9.02 12.12 -4.69
N ALA A 127 7.97 11.32 -4.75
CA ALA A 127 7.14 11.10 -5.93
C ALA A 127 5.75 10.64 -5.49
N GLU A 128 4.76 10.96 -6.30
CA GLU A 128 3.37 10.63 -6.00
C GLU A 128 2.63 10.10 -7.22
N LEU A 129 1.68 9.19 -6.97
CA LEU A 129 0.72 8.77 -7.97
C LEU A 129 -0.12 9.98 -8.41
N PRO A 130 -0.56 10.02 -9.66
CA PRO A 130 -0.46 8.98 -10.68
C PRO A 130 0.76 9.09 -11.61
N SER A 131 1.87 9.67 -11.19
CA SER A 131 3.08 9.82 -12.03
C SER A 131 4.34 9.50 -11.23
N LEU A 132 5.07 8.45 -11.63
CA LEU A 132 6.27 7.97 -10.97
C LEU A 132 7.50 8.14 -11.87
N PRO A 133 8.67 8.54 -11.31
CA PRO A 133 9.87 8.83 -12.09
C PRO A 133 10.68 7.56 -12.42
N PHE A 134 10.01 6.51 -12.89
CA PHE A 134 10.64 5.23 -13.24
C PHE A 134 10.28 4.82 -14.66
N ASP A 135 11.17 4.08 -15.30
CA ASP A 135 10.92 3.47 -16.59
C ASP A 135 9.88 2.33 -16.50
N ASP A 136 9.31 1.96 -17.63
CA ASP A 136 8.36 0.86 -17.74
C ASP A 136 8.98 -0.44 -17.22
N LEU A 137 8.21 -1.19 -16.41
CA LEU A 137 8.59 -2.50 -15.88
C LEU A 137 9.92 -2.52 -15.11
N SER A 138 10.29 -1.40 -14.47
CA SER A 138 11.49 -1.29 -13.62
C SER A 138 11.43 -2.16 -12.37
N PHE A 139 10.22 -2.57 -11.97
CA PHE A 139 9.99 -3.38 -10.79
C PHE A 139 9.25 -4.68 -11.13
N ASP A 140 9.43 -5.68 -10.28
CA ASP A 140 8.65 -6.92 -10.38
C ASP A 140 7.31 -6.79 -9.67
N LEU A 141 7.23 -5.99 -8.60
CA LEU A 141 6.06 -5.85 -7.75
C LEU A 141 5.87 -4.40 -7.29
N ALA A 142 4.66 -3.86 -7.48
CA ALA A 142 4.23 -2.60 -6.89
C ALA A 142 3.19 -2.85 -5.79
N LEU A 143 3.37 -2.19 -4.64
CA LEU A 143 2.49 -2.30 -3.47
C LEU A 143 1.88 -0.93 -3.16
N SER A 144 0.59 -0.89 -2.82
CA SER A 144 -0.07 0.29 -2.26
C SER A 144 -0.87 -0.11 -1.02
N SER A 145 -0.41 0.36 0.14
CA SER A 145 -0.97 0.04 1.44
C SER A 145 -1.76 1.21 2.01
N HIS A 146 -3.05 1.01 2.28
CA HIS A 146 -3.91 1.99 2.99
C HIS A 146 -3.88 3.39 2.38
N PHE A 147 -3.81 3.47 1.07
CA PHE A 147 -3.84 4.70 0.29
C PHE A 147 -4.96 4.64 -0.75
N LEU A 148 -4.77 3.94 -1.86
CA LEU A 148 -5.86 3.70 -2.82
C LEU A 148 -7.00 2.93 -2.15
N PHE A 149 -8.21 3.14 -2.60
CA PHE A 149 -9.48 2.67 -2.05
C PHE A 149 -9.79 3.22 -0.65
N LEU A 150 -8.85 3.25 0.30
CA LEU A 150 -9.11 3.79 1.64
C LEU A 150 -9.58 5.26 1.57
N TYR A 151 -8.96 6.05 0.70
CA TYR A 151 -9.31 7.46 0.46
C TYR A 151 -10.18 7.64 -0.80
N THR A 152 -11.12 6.74 -1.05
CA THR A 152 -12.02 6.76 -2.22
C THR A 152 -12.67 8.12 -2.44
N THR A 153 -13.24 8.71 -1.38
CA THR A 153 -13.97 9.98 -1.46
C THR A 153 -13.04 11.17 -1.72
N GLN A 154 -11.84 11.16 -1.13
CA GLN A 154 -10.88 12.27 -1.22
C GLN A 154 -10.14 12.30 -2.56
N LEU A 155 -9.89 11.14 -3.16
CA LEU A 155 -9.07 11.01 -4.37
C LEU A 155 -9.89 10.93 -5.67
N GLY A 156 -11.10 10.35 -5.61
CA GLY A 156 -11.99 10.22 -6.77
C GLY A 156 -11.58 9.14 -7.79
N ASP A 157 -12.47 8.88 -8.74
CA ASP A 157 -12.41 7.72 -9.65
C ASP A 157 -11.24 7.82 -10.65
N SER A 158 -11.03 8.99 -11.26
CA SER A 158 -9.96 9.18 -12.25
C SER A 158 -8.58 8.99 -11.63
N PHE A 159 -8.37 9.51 -10.42
CA PHE A 159 -7.11 9.33 -9.71
C PHE A 159 -6.80 7.85 -9.46
N HIS A 160 -7.80 7.06 -9.06
CA HIS A 160 -7.61 5.62 -8.85
C HIS A 160 -7.25 4.89 -10.15
N LEU A 161 -7.97 5.17 -11.24
CA LEU A 161 -7.68 4.56 -12.54
C LEU A 161 -6.27 4.90 -13.04
N ASP A 162 -5.91 6.17 -13.01
CA ASP A 162 -4.62 6.63 -13.50
C ASP A 162 -3.47 6.14 -12.61
N SER A 163 -3.67 6.11 -11.29
CA SER A 163 -2.70 5.57 -10.35
C SER A 163 -2.44 4.08 -10.55
N ILE A 164 -3.48 3.29 -10.71
CA ILE A 164 -3.32 1.84 -10.93
C ILE A 164 -2.69 1.58 -12.30
N ARG A 165 -3.04 2.37 -13.33
CA ARG A 165 -2.39 2.29 -14.65
C ARG A 165 -0.90 2.59 -14.54
N GLU A 166 -0.52 3.62 -13.78
CA GLU A 166 0.88 3.96 -13.55
C GLU A 166 1.63 2.86 -12.77
N MET A 167 1.01 2.28 -11.74
CA MET A 167 1.60 1.13 -11.05
C MET A 167 1.80 -0.06 -11.99
N CYS A 168 0.84 -0.34 -12.90
CA CYS A 168 0.97 -1.38 -13.92
C CYS A 168 1.99 -1.03 -15.02
N ARG A 169 2.31 0.25 -15.22
CA ARG A 169 3.37 0.67 -16.13
C ARG A 169 4.74 0.37 -15.54
N VAL A 170 4.97 0.72 -14.28
CA VAL A 170 6.28 0.59 -13.64
C VAL A 170 6.58 -0.81 -13.12
N ALA A 171 5.57 -1.66 -12.90
CA ALA A 171 5.74 -3.00 -12.34
C ALA A 171 5.01 -4.09 -13.12
N ARG A 172 5.53 -5.34 -13.01
CA ARG A 172 4.96 -6.53 -13.64
C ARG A 172 3.68 -7.01 -12.95
N GLU A 173 3.60 -6.81 -11.64
CA GLU A 173 2.46 -7.16 -10.79
C GLU A 173 2.18 -6.02 -9.81
N VAL A 174 0.92 -5.77 -9.54
CA VAL A 174 0.45 -4.75 -8.59
C VAL A 174 -0.39 -5.42 -7.52
N ARG A 175 -0.19 -5.05 -6.26
CA ARG A 175 -1.05 -5.44 -5.13
C ARG A 175 -1.50 -4.21 -4.35
N ILE A 176 -2.80 -4.12 -4.07
CA ILE A 176 -3.43 -2.99 -3.38
C ILE A 176 -4.23 -3.51 -2.19
N PHE A 177 -4.03 -2.92 -1.01
CA PHE A 177 -4.68 -3.30 0.24
C PHE A 177 -4.96 -2.06 1.11
N PRO A 178 -6.07 -1.98 1.87
CA PRO A 178 -7.27 -2.81 1.78
C PRO A 178 -8.19 -2.37 0.61
N LEU A 179 -9.27 -3.12 0.40
CA LEU A 179 -10.33 -2.78 -0.55
C LEU A 179 -11.54 -2.11 0.12
N LEU A 180 -11.29 -1.45 1.24
CA LEU A 180 -12.27 -0.69 2.01
C LEU A 180 -12.02 0.80 1.88
N SER A 181 -13.09 1.57 1.99
CA SER A 181 -13.06 3.01 2.27
C SER A 181 -12.88 3.26 3.77
N LEU A 182 -12.62 4.50 4.17
CA LEU A 182 -12.70 4.93 5.57
C LEU A 182 -14.06 4.57 6.15
N GLY A 183 -14.09 4.15 7.43
CA GLY A 183 -15.31 3.66 8.08
C GLY A 183 -15.62 2.18 7.82
N SER A 184 -14.65 1.42 7.29
CA SER A 184 -14.74 -0.04 7.09
C SER A 184 -15.82 -0.50 6.11
N GLU A 185 -16.24 0.37 5.20
CA GLU A 185 -17.17 0.03 4.13
C GLU A 185 -16.42 -0.42 2.86
N PRO A 186 -16.93 -1.43 2.12
CA PRO A 186 -16.35 -1.80 0.83
C PRO A 186 -16.26 -0.57 -0.10
N SER A 187 -15.09 -0.34 -0.71
CA SER A 187 -14.96 0.76 -1.65
C SER A 187 -15.80 0.51 -2.91
N PRO A 188 -16.67 1.46 -3.30
CA PRO A 188 -17.50 1.33 -4.50
C PRO A 188 -16.68 1.29 -5.79
N LEU A 189 -15.39 1.66 -5.75
CA LEU A 189 -14.52 1.69 -6.91
C LEU A 189 -13.90 0.32 -7.24
N VAL A 190 -13.97 -0.66 -6.35
CA VAL A 190 -13.33 -1.99 -6.55
C VAL A 190 -13.87 -2.68 -7.81
N GLU A 191 -15.20 -2.77 -7.96
CA GLU A 191 -15.81 -3.47 -9.09
C GLU A 191 -15.65 -2.72 -10.43
N PRO A 192 -15.90 -1.39 -10.52
CA PRO A 192 -15.62 -0.63 -11.73
C PRO A 192 -14.17 -0.74 -12.21
N ILE A 193 -13.19 -0.62 -11.29
CA ILE A 193 -11.77 -0.74 -11.59
C ILE A 193 -11.42 -2.16 -12.06
N THR A 194 -11.90 -3.18 -11.37
CA THR A 194 -11.71 -4.59 -11.75
C THR A 194 -12.19 -4.83 -13.18
N THR A 195 -13.39 -4.37 -13.49
CA THR A 195 -14.00 -4.51 -14.82
C THR A 195 -13.20 -3.76 -15.89
N HIS A 196 -12.74 -2.53 -15.57
CA HIS A 196 -11.95 -1.71 -16.47
C HIS A 196 -10.64 -2.39 -16.87
N PHE A 197 -9.83 -2.81 -15.89
CA PHE A 197 -8.53 -3.44 -16.16
C PHE A 197 -8.66 -4.82 -16.82
N ARG A 198 -9.70 -5.59 -16.50
CA ARG A 198 -9.99 -6.84 -17.23
C ARG A 198 -10.27 -6.61 -18.71
N ARG A 199 -11.00 -5.54 -19.06
CA ARG A 199 -11.25 -5.15 -20.46
C ARG A 199 -9.97 -4.71 -21.17
N GLU A 200 -9.01 -4.12 -20.48
CA GLU A 200 -7.68 -3.79 -20.99
C GLU A 200 -6.75 -5.02 -21.10
N GLY A 201 -7.22 -6.21 -20.78
CA GLY A 201 -6.46 -7.47 -20.91
C GLY A 201 -5.58 -7.81 -19.72
N PHE A 202 -5.79 -7.17 -18.57
CA PHE A 202 -5.16 -7.57 -17.31
C PHE A 202 -5.93 -8.69 -16.63
N GLU A 203 -5.20 -9.59 -15.97
CA GLU A 203 -5.78 -10.47 -14.97
C GLU A 203 -5.92 -9.69 -13.67
N VAL A 204 -7.13 -9.61 -13.13
CA VAL A 204 -7.42 -8.95 -11.85
C VAL A 204 -8.07 -9.95 -10.92
N LEU A 205 -7.44 -10.22 -9.79
CA LEU A 205 -7.88 -11.14 -8.75
C LEU A 205 -8.13 -10.37 -7.46
N ILE A 206 -9.18 -10.74 -6.74
CA ILE A 206 -9.44 -10.33 -5.37
C ILE A 206 -9.13 -11.53 -4.49
N GLU A 207 -8.15 -11.39 -3.62
CA GLU A 207 -7.61 -12.49 -2.81
C GLU A 207 -7.74 -12.17 -1.32
N GLU A 208 -8.11 -13.19 -0.54
CA GLU A 208 -8.06 -13.10 0.92
C GLU A 208 -6.62 -13.18 1.40
N VAL A 209 -6.30 -12.42 2.45
CA VAL A 209 -4.97 -12.34 3.05
C VAL A 209 -5.03 -12.60 4.55
N PRO A 210 -3.95 -13.10 5.17
CA PRO A 210 -3.91 -13.40 6.59
C PRO A 210 -3.70 -12.13 7.45
N TYR A 211 -4.41 -11.07 7.14
CA TYR A 211 -4.40 -9.81 7.90
C TYR A 211 -5.79 -9.20 7.87
N GLU A 212 -6.33 -8.94 9.05
CA GLU A 212 -7.55 -8.18 9.21
C GLU A 212 -7.42 -7.30 10.46
N PHE A 213 -7.40 -5.98 10.27
CA PHE A 213 -7.49 -5.03 11.38
C PHE A 213 -8.77 -4.19 11.26
N GLN A 214 -9.02 -3.55 10.11
CA GLN A 214 -10.35 -3.01 9.82
C GLN A 214 -11.30 -4.18 9.52
N ARG A 215 -12.48 -4.20 10.13
CA ARG A 215 -13.47 -5.27 9.95
C ARG A 215 -13.85 -5.40 8.46
N GLY A 216 -13.70 -6.61 7.90
CA GLY A 216 -13.87 -6.89 6.48
C GLY A 216 -12.66 -6.49 5.60
N GLY A 217 -11.60 -5.94 6.21
CA GLY A 217 -10.36 -5.53 5.53
C GLY A 217 -9.34 -6.66 5.43
N ASN A 218 -9.74 -7.80 4.90
CA ASN A 218 -8.91 -8.99 4.71
C ASN A 218 -8.75 -9.38 3.22
N LYS A 219 -8.96 -8.42 2.29
CA LYS A 219 -8.85 -8.67 0.86
C LYS A 219 -7.89 -7.69 0.21
N MET A 220 -7.09 -8.19 -0.71
CA MET A 220 -6.25 -7.39 -1.60
C MET A 220 -6.66 -7.56 -3.06
N MET A 221 -6.40 -6.57 -3.88
CA MET A 221 -6.47 -6.64 -5.33
C MET A 221 -5.08 -6.97 -5.87
N ARG A 222 -4.98 -8.00 -6.72
CA ARG A 222 -3.79 -8.33 -7.49
C ARG A 222 -4.04 -8.14 -8.97
N ILE A 223 -3.18 -7.39 -9.64
CA ILE A 223 -3.27 -7.08 -11.07
C ILE A 223 -1.96 -7.47 -11.74
N ARG A 224 -2.04 -8.17 -12.87
CA ARG A 224 -0.89 -8.48 -13.73
C ARG A 224 -1.32 -8.56 -15.19
N LYS A 225 -0.39 -8.38 -16.13
CA LYS A 225 -0.71 -8.60 -17.55
C LYS A 225 -1.16 -10.03 -17.74
N GLY A 226 -2.32 -10.22 -18.37
CA GLY A 226 -2.83 -11.52 -18.75
C GLY A 226 -1.86 -12.21 -19.70
N THR A 227 -1.59 -13.49 -19.49
CA THR A 227 -0.90 -14.31 -20.50
C THR A 227 -1.84 -14.43 -21.69
N ARG A 228 -1.49 -13.83 -22.86
CA ARG A 228 -2.17 -14.13 -24.11
C ARG A 228 -1.99 -15.64 -24.36
N THR A 229 -3.01 -16.42 -24.11
CA THR A 229 -3.10 -17.73 -24.75
C THR A 229 -3.18 -17.47 -26.24
N SER A 230 -2.07 -17.70 -26.96
CA SER A 230 -2.07 -17.80 -28.42
C SER A 230 -2.98 -18.99 -28.76
N GLY A 231 -4.25 -18.68 -29.01
CA GLY A 231 -5.18 -19.65 -29.59
C GLY A 231 -4.60 -20.05 -30.95
N THR A 232 -4.11 -21.26 -31.03
CA THR A 232 -3.80 -21.95 -32.27
C THR A 232 -5.09 -21.99 -33.08
N LEU A 233 -5.21 -21.11 -34.08
CA LEU A 233 -6.20 -21.29 -35.15
C LEU A 233 -5.83 -22.61 -35.83
N GLY A 234 -6.55 -23.66 -35.41
CA GLY A 234 -6.54 -24.90 -36.18
C GLY A 234 -7.10 -24.62 -37.56
N THR A 235 -6.25 -24.63 -38.57
CA THR A 235 -6.61 -24.74 -39.97
C THR A 235 -7.40 -26.04 -40.13
N LEU A 236 -8.69 -25.92 -40.37
CA LEU A 236 -9.49 -27.02 -40.93
C LEU A 236 -9.16 -27.08 -42.41
N GLU A 237 -8.47 -28.13 -42.82
CA GLU A 237 -8.49 -28.66 -44.19
C GLU A 237 -9.73 -29.52 -44.37
#